data_0fc081d82bb4356eb119d53871c3821a
#
_entry.id   0fc081d82bb4356eb119d53871c3821a
#
_cell.length_a   1.000
_cell.length_b   1.000
_cell.length_c   1.000
_cell.angle_alpha   90.00
_cell.angle_beta   90.00
_cell.angle_gamma   90.00
#
_symmetry.space_group_name_H-M   'P 1'
#
loop_
_entity.id
_entity.type
_entity.pdbx_description
1 polymer ?
#
loop_
_entity_poly.entity_id
_entity_poly.type
_entity_poly.pdbx_seq_one_letter_code
_entity_poly.pdbx_strand_id
1 'polypeptide(L)'
;MAARGGMGRRGVMALVASVGLGGCGFRPLYGAGSDDAGVQERLGEINVLLMPERSGQLMRQALTTRFERGGGGSTRRYDLAVQFALGSEPIAIQRDNSTSRVRLIGTATWTLMAQDAQRRTIVSGSAREVDAFNIINQQFFAAELTSNAVQRRMVDALAEQISTQLAVHFSRRAG
;
A
#
# COMPACT_ATOMS: atom_id res chain seq x y z
N MET A 1 20.49 31.12 54.88
CA MET A 1 19.15 30.54 55.13
C MET A 1 18.79 29.68 53.92
N ALA A 2 18.89 28.37 54.06
CA ALA A 2 18.63 27.42 53.00
C ALA A 2 17.24 26.80 53.22
N ALA A 3 16.32 27.03 52.29
CA ALA A 3 14.99 26.41 52.33
C ALA A 3 15.04 25.02 51.64
N ARG A 4 14.96 23.96 52.45
CA ARG A 4 14.77 22.58 52.00
C ARG A 4 13.29 22.39 51.71
N GLY A 5 12.91 22.45 50.44
CA GLY A 5 11.57 22.03 49.93
C GLY A 5 11.48 20.52 49.93
N GLY A 6 10.74 19.93 50.87
CA GLY A 6 10.48 18.51 50.93
C GLY A 6 9.54 18.08 49.79
N MET A 7 10.00 17.17 48.96
CA MET A 7 9.23 16.57 47.87
C MET A 7 8.18 15.62 48.47
N GLY A 8 6.91 16.03 48.48
CA GLY A 8 5.81 15.28 49.07
C GLY A 8 5.55 13.97 48.33
N ARG A 9 5.16 12.91 49.05
CA ARG A 9 4.82 11.57 48.57
C ARG A 9 3.86 11.56 47.37
N ARG A 10 3.08 12.65 47.17
CA ARG A 10 2.17 12.85 46.01
C ARG A 10 2.90 13.18 44.71
N GLY A 11 4.07 13.86 44.77
CA GLY A 11 4.88 14.18 43.60
C GLY A 11 5.61 12.97 43.03
N VAL A 12 6.03 12.03 43.89
CA VAL A 12 6.69 10.79 43.46
C VAL A 12 5.71 9.82 42.75
N MET A 13 4.47 9.74 43.22
CA MET A 13 3.45 8.90 42.54
C MET A 13 3.05 9.44 41.15
N ALA A 14 3.05 10.76 40.97
CA ALA A 14 2.75 11.35 39.66
C ALA A 14 3.87 11.09 38.62
N LEU A 15 5.14 11.05 39.11
CA LEU A 15 6.31 10.80 38.23
C LEU A 15 6.38 9.32 37.74
N VAL A 16 5.98 8.37 38.61
CA VAL A 16 5.99 6.94 38.28
C VAL A 16 4.84 6.58 37.27
N ALA A 17 3.71 7.26 37.35
CA ALA A 17 2.60 7.05 36.40
C ALA A 17 2.92 7.52 34.96
N SER A 18 3.85 8.48 34.79
CA SER A 18 4.21 9.02 33.48
C SER A 18 5.15 8.11 32.67
N VAL A 19 5.86 7.19 33.30
CA VAL A 19 6.83 6.30 32.64
C VAL A 19 6.16 5.04 32.07
N GLY A 20 4.96 4.70 32.52
CA GLY A 20 4.25 3.47 32.12
C GLY A 20 3.51 3.52 30.77
N LEU A 21 3.32 4.68 30.12
CA LEU A 21 2.57 4.83 28.87
C LEU A 21 3.43 4.84 27.60
N GLY A 22 4.74 4.73 27.68
CA GLY A 22 5.66 4.77 26.54
C GLY A 22 5.91 3.42 25.86
N GLY A 23 5.23 2.35 26.24
CA GLY A 23 5.59 0.97 25.89
C GLY A 23 4.80 0.30 24.77
N CYS A 24 3.98 0.99 23.99
CA CYS A 24 3.47 0.44 22.74
C CYS A 24 4.53 0.63 21.66
N GLY A 25 5.35 -0.40 21.40
CA GLY A 25 6.37 -0.43 20.34
C GLY A 25 5.81 -0.35 18.92
N PHE A 26 4.88 0.55 18.68
CA PHE A 26 4.33 0.84 17.37
C PHE A 26 5.32 1.76 16.64
N ARG A 27 6.20 1.18 15.83
CA ARG A 27 7.02 1.95 14.89
C ARG A 27 6.17 2.20 13.64
N PRO A 28 5.84 3.46 13.32
CA PRO A 28 5.13 3.76 12.08
C PRO A 28 6.03 3.36 10.90
N LEU A 29 5.49 2.59 9.95
CA LEU A 29 6.23 2.10 8.78
C LEU A 29 6.71 3.24 7.84
N TYR A 30 6.19 4.44 8.03
CA TYR A 30 6.49 5.65 7.25
C TYR A 30 6.82 6.85 8.15
N GLY A 31 7.42 6.63 9.32
CA GLY A 31 7.87 7.69 10.23
C GLY A 31 9.24 8.23 9.81
N ALA A 32 9.58 9.46 10.15
CA ALA A 32 10.84 10.13 9.81
C ALA A 32 12.07 9.58 10.60
N GLY A 33 12.25 8.25 10.60
CA GLY A 33 13.42 7.59 11.20
C GLY A 33 14.48 7.24 10.15
N SER A 34 15.73 7.08 10.56
CA SER A 34 16.84 6.70 9.67
C SER A 34 16.62 5.37 8.95
N ASP A 35 15.87 4.44 9.56
CA ASP A 35 15.56 3.13 8.98
C ASP A 35 14.56 3.26 7.82
N ASP A 36 13.65 4.24 7.88
CA ASP A 36 12.65 4.50 6.85
C ASP A 36 13.26 5.12 5.59
N ALA A 37 14.29 5.96 5.72
CA ALA A 37 15.01 6.50 4.59
C ALA A 37 15.65 5.39 3.77
N GLY A 38 16.25 4.39 4.41
CA GLY A 38 16.84 3.23 3.75
C GLY A 38 15.81 2.34 3.03
N VAL A 39 14.61 2.19 3.59
CA VAL A 39 13.52 1.44 2.93
C VAL A 39 13.01 2.19 1.69
N GLN A 40 12.81 3.51 1.80
CA GLN A 40 12.38 4.34 0.67
C GLN A 40 13.43 4.37 -0.46
N GLU A 41 14.71 4.42 -0.13
CA GLU A 41 15.80 4.32 -1.11
C GLU A 41 15.74 2.99 -1.87
N ARG A 42 15.57 1.87 -1.17
CA ARG A 42 15.44 0.53 -1.80
C ARG A 42 14.19 0.38 -2.63
N LEU A 43 13.06 0.97 -2.22
CA LEU A 43 11.87 1.04 -3.07
C LEU A 43 12.14 1.84 -4.36
N GLY A 44 12.93 2.92 -4.27
CA GLY A 44 13.39 3.69 -5.42
C GLY A 44 14.29 2.91 -6.38
N GLU A 45 14.94 1.82 -5.96
CA GLU A 45 15.74 0.94 -6.81
C GLU A 45 14.89 -0.05 -7.63
N ILE A 46 13.57 -0.08 -7.44
CA ILE A 46 12.67 -1.00 -8.16
C ILE A 46 12.27 -0.41 -9.51
N ASN A 47 12.47 -1.19 -10.56
CA ASN A 47 11.90 -0.97 -11.88
C ASN A 47 10.60 -1.78 -12.03
N VAL A 48 9.49 -1.11 -12.28
CA VAL A 48 8.21 -1.77 -12.52
C VAL A 48 8.11 -2.14 -14.00
N LEU A 49 8.04 -3.45 -14.29
CA LEU A 49 7.96 -3.94 -15.66
C LEU A 49 6.65 -3.51 -16.35
N LEU A 50 6.66 -3.52 -17.67
CA LEU A 50 5.49 -3.18 -18.47
C LEU A 50 4.35 -4.19 -18.18
N MET A 51 3.16 -3.64 -18.04
CA MET A 51 1.92 -4.40 -17.94
C MET A 51 1.04 -4.07 -19.15
N PRO A 52 0.46 -5.07 -19.82
CA PRO A 52 -0.48 -4.82 -20.90
C PRO A 52 -1.76 -4.17 -20.37
N GLU A 53 -2.57 -3.66 -21.28
CA GLU A 53 -3.87 -3.05 -21.04
C GLU A 53 -3.84 -1.74 -20.23
N ARG A 54 -4.94 -1.00 -20.30
CA ARG A 54 -5.10 0.29 -19.60
C ARG A 54 -5.00 0.15 -18.08
N SER A 55 -5.63 -0.88 -17.53
CA SER A 55 -5.62 -1.16 -16.10
C SER A 55 -4.22 -1.50 -15.59
N GLY A 56 -3.44 -2.26 -16.38
CA GLY A 56 -2.04 -2.54 -16.08
C GLY A 56 -1.16 -1.29 -16.11
N GLN A 57 -1.39 -0.37 -17.05
CA GLN A 57 -0.67 0.90 -17.10
C GLN A 57 -0.99 1.79 -15.89
N LEU A 58 -2.25 1.82 -15.43
CA LEU A 58 -2.63 2.52 -14.20
C LEU A 58 -1.92 1.93 -12.98
N MET A 59 -1.86 0.59 -12.89
CA MET A 59 -1.15 -0.10 -11.82
C MET A 59 0.35 0.23 -11.83
N ARG A 60 0.98 0.19 -13.00
CA ARG A 60 2.38 0.55 -13.17
C ARG A 60 2.65 1.98 -12.71
N GLN A 61 1.82 2.93 -13.14
CA GLN A 61 1.94 4.34 -12.75
C GLN A 61 1.78 4.52 -11.24
N ALA A 62 0.77 3.87 -10.63
CA ALA A 62 0.52 3.93 -9.19
C ALA A 62 1.69 3.39 -8.38
N LEU A 63 2.30 2.27 -8.79
CA LEU A 63 3.49 1.70 -8.15
C LEU A 63 4.72 2.60 -8.33
N THR A 64 5.00 3.04 -9.56
CA THR A 64 6.15 3.92 -9.85
C THR A 64 6.08 5.20 -9.02
N THR A 65 4.92 5.86 -8.97
CA THR A 65 4.73 7.07 -8.15
C THR A 65 5.01 6.82 -6.66
N ARG A 66 4.66 5.65 -6.14
CA ARG A 66 4.93 5.29 -4.73
C ARG A 66 6.40 5.03 -4.46
N PHE A 67 7.08 4.34 -5.37
CA PHE A 67 8.49 4.02 -5.22
C PHE A 67 9.40 5.23 -5.39
N GLU A 68 9.01 6.21 -6.18
CA GLU A 68 9.79 7.43 -6.43
C GLU A 68 9.60 8.53 -5.37
N ARG A 69 8.72 8.35 -4.38
CA ARG A 69 8.52 9.32 -3.29
C ARG A 69 9.77 9.61 -2.47
N GLY A 70 10.69 8.67 -2.39
CA GLY A 70 11.96 8.79 -1.65
C GLY A 70 13.08 9.55 -2.37
N GLY A 71 12.82 10.10 -3.54
CA GLY A 71 13.82 10.77 -4.39
C GLY A 71 14.16 9.91 -5.60
N GLY A 72 13.66 10.31 -6.77
CA GLY A 72 13.99 9.65 -8.03
C GLY A 72 15.48 9.86 -8.36
N GLY A 73 16.16 8.79 -8.76
CA GLY A 73 17.58 8.84 -9.14
C GLY A 73 18.40 7.63 -8.69
N SER A 74 17.84 6.74 -7.90
CA SER A 74 18.49 5.49 -7.51
C SER A 74 18.75 4.60 -8.72
N THR A 75 19.92 3.98 -8.76
CA THR A 75 20.23 2.95 -9.77
C THR A 75 19.24 1.80 -9.61
N ARG A 76 18.55 1.42 -10.68
CA ARG A 76 17.60 0.31 -10.65
C ARG A 76 18.37 -1.01 -10.44
N ARG A 77 17.99 -1.75 -9.40
CA ARG A 77 18.61 -3.03 -9.02
C ARG A 77 17.64 -4.19 -9.05
N TYR A 78 16.34 -3.88 -9.06
CA TYR A 78 15.28 -4.87 -8.99
C TYR A 78 14.27 -4.65 -10.11
N ASP A 79 13.73 -5.74 -10.65
CA ASP A 79 12.58 -5.76 -11.55
C ASP A 79 11.37 -6.29 -10.80
N LEU A 80 10.28 -5.54 -10.80
CA LEU A 80 8.99 -5.97 -10.27
C LEU A 80 8.07 -6.37 -11.43
N ALA A 81 7.79 -7.66 -11.53
CA ALA A 81 6.76 -8.19 -12.41
C ALA A 81 5.43 -8.27 -11.65
N VAL A 82 4.36 -7.73 -12.21
CA VAL A 82 3.02 -7.78 -11.63
C VAL A 82 2.06 -8.33 -12.68
N GLN A 83 1.31 -9.35 -12.30
CA GLN A 83 0.17 -9.87 -13.05
C GLN A 83 -1.10 -9.36 -12.37
N PHE A 84 -1.83 -8.51 -13.04
CA PHE A 84 -3.04 -7.87 -12.55
C PHE A 84 -4.26 -8.34 -13.32
N ALA A 85 -5.31 -8.75 -12.61
CA ALA A 85 -6.59 -9.13 -13.16
C ALA A 85 -7.73 -8.41 -12.44
N LEU A 86 -8.73 -7.98 -13.20
CA LEU A 86 -9.94 -7.34 -12.70
C LEU A 86 -11.16 -8.14 -13.16
N GLY A 87 -11.87 -8.73 -12.20
CA GLY A 87 -13.14 -9.42 -12.40
C GLY A 87 -14.32 -8.55 -11.98
N SER A 88 -15.50 -8.81 -12.56
CA SER A 88 -16.75 -8.18 -12.17
C SER A 88 -17.85 -9.22 -11.98
N GLU A 89 -18.66 -9.06 -10.93
CA GLU A 89 -19.76 -9.96 -10.60
C GLU A 89 -21.04 -9.15 -10.31
N PRO A 90 -22.18 -9.46 -10.93
CA PRO A 90 -23.46 -8.88 -10.54
C PRO A 90 -23.86 -9.43 -9.16
N ILE A 91 -24.18 -8.56 -8.21
CA ILE A 91 -24.54 -8.96 -6.83
C ILE A 91 -25.96 -8.54 -6.44
N ALA A 92 -26.63 -7.73 -7.25
CA ALA A 92 -28.05 -7.42 -7.08
C ALA A 92 -28.73 -7.29 -8.44
N ILE A 93 -29.86 -7.96 -8.58
CA ILE A 93 -30.69 -8.01 -9.79
C ILE A 93 -32.08 -7.51 -9.44
N GLN A 94 -32.66 -6.66 -10.28
CA GLN A 94 -34.01 -6.14 -10.11
C GLN A 94 -35.05 -7.14 -10.65
N ARG A 95 -36.35 -6.88 -10.42
CA ARG A 95 -37.43 -7.74 -10.89
C ARG A 95 -37.56 -7.83 -12.41
N ASP A 96 -37.05 -6.82 -13.12
CA ASP A 96 -36.94 -6.75 -14.58
C ASP A 96 -35.68 -7.44 -15.13
N ASN A 97 -34.96 -8.20 -14.30
CA ASN A 97 -33.72 -8.90 -14.61
C ASN A 97 -32.52 -7.98 -14.90
N SER A 98 -32.62 -6.67 -14.61
CA SER A 98 -31.49 -5.75 -14.76
C SER A 98 -30.56 -5.80 -13.54
N THR A 99 -29.26 -5.67 -13.77
CA THR A 99 -28.25 -5.59 -12.70
C THR A 99 -28.30 -4.22 -12.08
N SER A 100 -28.50 -4.14 -10.74
CA SER A 100 -28.52 -2.88 -9.98
C SER A 100 -27.23 -2.62 -9.21
N ARG A 101 -26.41 -3.66 -8.96
CA ARG A 101 -25.14 -3.53 -8.25
C ARG A 101 -24.13 -4.53 -8.78
N VAL A 102 -22.89 -4.04 -8.98
CA VAL A 102 -21.76 -4.85 -9.44
C VAL A 102 -20.66 -4.81 -8.38
N ARG A 103 -20.10 -5.98 -8.08
CA ARG A 103 -18.86 -6.15 -7.32
C ARG A 103 -17.71 -6.23 -8.29
N LEU A 104 -16.63 -5.49 -8.03
CA LEU A 104 -15.36 -5.63 -8.70
C LEU A 104 -14.36 -6.34 -7.77
N ILE A 105 -13.60 -7.26 -8.32
CA ILE A 105 -12.57 -8.02 -7.62
C ILE A 105 -11.26 -7.80 -8.36
N GLY A 106 -10.33 -7.07 -7.73
CA GLY A 106 -8.98 -6.91 -8.23
C GLY A 106 -8.04 -7.90 -7.55
N THR A 107 -7.24 -8.62 -8.35
CA THR A 107 -6.19 -9.49 -7.86
C THR A 107 -4.88 -9.12 -8.54
N ALA A 108 -3.80 -9.05 -7.76
CA ALA A 108 -2.47 -8.83 -8.27
C ALA A 108 -1.52 -9.86 -7.66
N THR A 109 -0.83 -10.62 -8.50
CA THR A 109 0.32 -11.44 -8.09
C THR A 109 1.59 -10.76 -8.55
N TRP A 110 2.60 -10.71 -7.70
CA TRP A 110 3.82 -9.99 -8.00
C TRP A 110 5.07 -10.77 -7.61
N THR A 111 6.15 -10.52 -8.34
CA THR A 111 7.46 -11.13 -8.11
C THR A 111 8.54 -10.06 -8.26
N LEU A 112 9.36 -9.90 -7.23
CA LEU A 112 10.55 -9.07 -7.24
C LEU A 112 11.76 -9.92 -7.64
N MET A 113 12.48 -9.50 -8.65
CA MET A 113 13.65 -10.17 -9.18
C MET A 113 14.88 -9.27 -9.12
N ALA A 114 16.07 -9.83 -8.92
CA ALA A 114 17.31 -9.10 -9.07
C ALA A 114 17.56 -8.79 -10.55
N GLN A 115 18.16 -7.64 -10.83
CA GLN A 115 18.69 -7.30 -12.17
C GLN A 115 20.10 -7.88 -12.37
N ASP A 116 20.26 -9.17 -12.04
CA ASP A 116 21.47 -9.94 -12.33
C ASP A 116 21.26 -10.85 -13.55
N ALA A 117 22.33 -11.46 -14.04
CA ALA A 117 22.29 -12.34 -15.21
C ALA A 117 21.35 -13.56 -14.98
N GLN A 118 21.16 -13.97 -13.73
CA GLN A 118 20.32 -15.10 -13.35
C GLN A 118 18.87 -14.69 -13.09
N ARG A 119 18.56 -13.39 -12.96
CA ARG A 119 17.22 -12.84 -12.63
C ARG A 119 16.58 -13.57 -11.45
N ARG A 120 17.33 -13.77 -10.39
CA ARG A 120 16.88 -14.54 -9.22
C ARG A 120 15.67 -13.88 -8.58
N THR A 121 14.66 -14.68 -8.30
CA THR A 121 13.51 -14.25 -7.50
C THR A 121 13.96 -13.96 -6.07
N ILE A 122 13.67 -12.75 -5.59
CA ILE A 122 13.99 -12.28 -4.24
C ILE A 122 12.82 -12.53 -3.30
N VAL A 123 11.64 -12.16 -3.72
CA VAL A 123 10.39 -12.34 -2.98
C VAL A 123 9.21 -12.28 -3.96
N SER A 124 8.13 -12.95 -3.62
CA SER A 124 6.85 -12.87 -4.33
C SER A 124 5.71 -12.73 -3.35
N GLY A 125 4.58 -12.25 -3.82
CA GLY A 125 3.40 -12.08 -3.00
C GLY A 125 2.15 -11.85 -3.84
N SER A 126 1.06 -11.59 -3.14
CA SER A 126 -0.22 -11.28 -3.76
C SER A 126 -0.94 -10.18 -2.99
N ALA A 127 -1.81 -9.47 -3.70
CA ALA A 127 -2.72 -8.49 -3.15
C ALA A 127 -4.11 -8.71 -3.73
N ARG A 128 -5.15 -8.44 -2.96
CA ARG A 128 -6.54 -8.57 -3.38
C ARG A 128 -7.36 -7.42 -2.83
N GLU A 129 -8.21 -6.85 -3.68
CA GLU A 129 -9.11 -5.77 -3.32
C GLU A 129 -10.51 -6.06 -3.85
N VAL A 130 -11.53 -5.63 -3.12
CA VAL A 130 -12.93 -5.80 -3.50
C VAL A 130 -13.65 -4.48 -3.27
N ASP A 131 -14.30 -3.98 -4.31
CA ASP A 131 -15.15 -2.80 -4.24
C ASP A 131 -16.48 -3.08 -4.96
N ALA A 132 -17.47 -2.23 -4.79
CA ALA A 132 -18.76 -2.38 -5.45
C ALA A 132 -19.37 -1.02 -5.79
N PHE A 133 -20.11 -0.98 -6.89
CA PHE A 133 -20.86 0.21 -7.28
C PHE A 133 -22.28 -0.14 -7.73
N ASN A 134 -23.17 0.85 -7.62
CA ASN A 134 -24.55 0.71 -8.07
C ASN A 134 -24.66 1.16 -9.54
N ILE A 135 -25.43 0.43 -10.32
CA ILE A 135 -25.87 0.81 -11.67
C ILE A 135 -27.24 1.44 -11.52
N ILE A 136 -27.35 2.73 -11.86
CA ILE A 136 -28.63 3.43 -11.91
C ILE A 136 -29.15 3.30 -13.33
N ASN A 137 -30.32 2.67 -13.48
CA ASN A 137 -30.97 2.47 -14.78
C ASN A 137 -31.11 3.81 -15.51
N GLN A 138 -30.84 3.81 -16.84
CA GLN A 138 -30.91 4.95 -17.76
C GLN A 138 -29.77 6.00 -17.65
N GLN A 139 -28.75 5.81 -16.82
CA GLN A 139 -27.59 6.72 -16.71
C GLN A 139 -26.28 6.01 -17.11
N PHE A 140 -26.18 5.53 -18.34
CA PHE A 140 -25.00 4.80 -18.81
C PHE A 140 -23.69 5.56 -18.63
N PHE A 141 -23.66 6.88 -18.91
CA PHE A 141 -22.47 7.70 -18.73
C PHE A 141 -22.07 7.83 -17.25
N ALA A 142 -23.03 7.97 -16.33
CA ALA A 142 -22.76 8.04 -14.90
C ALA A 142 -22.23 6.70 -14.37
N ALA A 143 -22.77 5.58 -14.87
CA ALA A 143 -22.30 4.25 -14.52
C ALA A 143 -20.87 4.00 -15.00
N GLU A 144 -20.51 4.45 -16.21
CA GLU A 144 -19.16 4.34 -16.74
C GLU A 144 -18.15 5.19 -15.95
N LEU A 145 -18.49 6.44 -15.64
CA LEU A 145 -17.65 7.30 -14.80
C LEU A 145 -17.43 6.70 -13.41
N THR A 146 -18.48 6.14 -12.81
CA THR A 146 -18.40 5.48 -11.51
C THR A 146 -17.52 4.23 -11.59
N SER A 147 -17.67 3.39 -12.60
CA SER A 147 -16.84 2.21 -12.83
C SER A 147 -15.36 2.59 -12.96
N ASN A 148 -15.04 3.60 -13.76
CA ASN A 148 -13.68 4.10 -13.92
C ASN A 148 -13.10 4.64 -12.60
N ALA A 149 -13.89 5.32 -11.77
CA ALA A 149 -13.45 5.81 -10.47
C ALA A 149 -13.18 4.66 -9.49
N VAL A 150 -14.04 3.64 -9.49
CA VAL A 150 -13.87 2.43 -8.67
C VAL A 150 -12.60 1.67 -9.09
N GLN A 151 -12.38 1.48 -10.39
CA GLN A 151 -11.17 0.83 -10.90
C GLN A 151 -9.89 1.56 -10.45
N ARG A 152 -9.86 2.89 -10.51
CA ARG A 152 -8.71 3.68 -10.04
C ARG A 152 -8.47 3.47 -8.54
N ARG A 153 -9.51 3.54 -7.70
CA ARG A 153 -9.38 3.29 -6.26
C ARG A 153 -8.84 1.90 -5.95
N MET A 154 -9.33 0.88 -6.67
CA MET A 154 -8.85 -0.49 -6.52
C MET A 154 -7.37 -0.64 -6.90
N VAL A 155 -6.96 -0.05 -8.02
CA VAL A 155 -5.56 -0.03 -8.44
C VAL A 155 -4.70 0.67 -7.39
N ASP A 156 -5.15 1.80 -6.86
CA ASP A 156 -4.43 2.52 -5.81
C ASP A 156 -4.31 1.71 -4.52
N ALA A 157 -5.38 1.04 -4.09
CA ALA A 157 -5.37 0.18 -2.90
C ALA A 157 -4.44 -1.04 -3.08
N LEU A 158 -4.48 -1.70 -4.25
CA LEU A 158 -3.59 -2.81 -4.56
C LEU A 158 -2.12 -2.37 -4.62
N ALA A 159 -1.83 -1.23 -5.24
CA ALA A 159 -0.48 -0.67 -5.30
C ALA A 159 0.05 -0.32 -3.90
N GLU A 160 -0.81 0.17 -3.00
CA GLU A 160 -0.45 0.40 -1.60
C GLU A 160 -0.14 -0.89 -0.86
N GLN A 161 -0.97 -1.94 -1.01
CA GLN A 161 -0.72 -3.25 -0.42
C GLN A 161 0.62 -3.83 -0.89
N ILE A 162 0.91 -3.79 -2.19
CA ILE A 162 2.18 -4.26 -2.77
C ILE A 162 3.35 -3.46 -2.20
N SER A 163 3.25 -2.14 -2.19
CA SER A 163 4.30 -1.24 -1.67
C SER A 163 4.60 -1.52 -0.20
N THR A 164 3.56 -1.72 0.61
CA THR A 164 3.69 -2.06 2.03
C THR A 164 4.36 -3.42 2.24
N GLN A 165 3.97 -4.44 1.45
CA GLN A 165 4.59 -5.77 1.54
C GLN A 165 6.09 -5.71 1.18
N LEU A 166 6.47 -4.95 0.15
CA LEU A 166 7.86 -4.73 -0.24
C LEU A 166 8.64 -3.94 0.81
N ALA A 167 8.04 -2.89 1.39
CA ALA A 167 8.65 -2.12 2.47
C ALA A 167 8.94 -3.01 3.70
N VAL A 168 7.99 -3.85 4.10
CA VAL A 168 8.18 -4.84 5.18
C VAL A 168 9.29 -5.84 4.85
N HIS A 169 9.38 -6.28 3.59
CA HIS A 169 10.46 -7.17 3.17
C HIS A 169 11.83 -6.52 3.32
N PHE A 170 11.97 -5.25 2.89
CA PHE A 170 13.24 -4.54 2.98
C PHE A 170 13.61 -4.14 4.41
N SER A 171 12.63 -3.79 5.26
CA SER A 171 12.89 -3.46 6.67
C SER A 171 13.42 -4.66 7.46
N ARG A 172 12.92 -5.88 7.20
CA ARG A 172 13.39 -7.11 7.85
C ARG A 172 14.82 -7.53 7.48
N ARG A 173 15.35 -7.03 6.36
CA ARG A 173 16.72 -7.33 5.92
C ARG A 173 17.73 -6.25 6.32
N ALA A 174 17.25 -5.13 6.85
CA ALA A 174 18.11 -4.05 7.34
C ALA A 174 18.48 -4.20 8.82
N GLY A 175 17.76 -5.03 9.58
CA GLY A 175 18.07 -5.40 10.97
C GLY A 175 18.67 -6.78 11.08
#